data_15d3855c357ef59627fc950808bfbeb7
#
_entry.id   15d3855c357ef59627fc950808bfbeb7
#
_cell.length_a   1.000
_cell.length_b   1.000
_cell.length_c   1.000
_cell.angle_alpha   90.00
_cell.angle_beta   90.00
_cell.angle_gamma   90.00
#
_symmetry.space_group_name_H-M   'P 1'
#
loop_
_entity.id
_entity.type
_entity.pdbx_description
1 polymer ?
#
loop_
_entity_poly.entity_id
_entity_poly.type
_entity_poly.pdbx_seq_one_letter_code
_entity_poly.pdbx_strand_id
1 'polypeptide(L)'
;MKKSLLNYDVVIVGFGAVGQFTANLLNQYDLKIAVIEKSEGICLKPRANVLDDEIMRNLSRFSNFVEFKKKTSVPEYIEFTFPNKKIIQSTPVKKSLNGFPLITMFHQPDLENTLSDNIKNSKNIDIFCEEELIDFKHKNNEISLTTRSSNKKNNRILKTRFLLACDGIDSFVRTKLNIDQLDLQYNKDWLIIDIKLNKGIVLDKVARQICDPNRPTVFMHSPEGRHRFEFQLLAGENSIEMKSNNSVYKFLSPWLDSSQYTIERSEVYKFRGTKANQWKIDNIFLLGDAAHQIPPYAGQGINSGFRDSINICWKLNMIINHSLNPIMLESYQIERETHVEETIKSSIALGKLIDSLSIAYKKNMPIADAVAPEARDQAYGGRKANPSEDINPGIYLNSLSHKFTGRLIPNCRLKNNKSVDVYLDSEINGQIAIIGEGNIDDYLDHDTVRLFKELNTKFINMLDYSFKNTDLREMIKAGFILVRPDFHIFGVTDSEHDLKDLAVQFFASLCLNK
;
A
#
# COMPACT_ATOMS: atom_id res chain seq x y z
N MET A 1 28.65 2.78 -34.00
CA MET A 1 27.31 2.24 -33.72
C MET A 1 26.52 3.30 -32.99
N LYS A 2 25.44 3.84 -33.58
CA LYS A 2 24.52 4.75 -32.87
C LYS A 2 23.85 3.94 -31.72
N LYS A 3 24.13 4.30 -30.46
CA LYS A 3 23.37 3.79 -29.33
C LYS A 3 21.91 4.13 -29.58
N SER A 4 21.01 3.14 -29.67
CA SER A 4 19.58 3.41 -29.80
C SER A 4 19.13 4.05 -28.48
N LEU A 5 18.78 5.33 -28.54
CA LEU A 5 18.15 6.02 -27.41
C LEU A 5 16.71 5.52 -27.32
N LEU A 6 16.38 4.91 -26.17
CA LEU A 6 15.02 4.51 -25.87
C LEU A 6 14.37 5.60 -25.02
N ASN A 7 13.25 6.12 -25.47
CA ASN A 7 12.48 7.16 -24.76
C ASN A 7 11.24 6.55 -24.13
N TYR A 8 11.03 6.86 -22.84
CA TYR A 8 9.90 6.42 -22.05
C TYR A 8 9.20 7.63 -21.39
N ASP A 9 7.93 7.48 -21.08
CA ASP A 9 7.21 8.45 -20.25
C ASP A 9 7.64 8.31 -18.80
N VAL A 10 7.73 7.06 -18.33
CA VAL A 10 8.09 6.73 -16.95
C VAL A 10 9.13 5.60 -16.94
N VAL A 11 10.16 5.75 -16.10
CA VAL A 11 11.06 4.65 -15.75
C VAL A 11 10.88 4.32 -14.26
N ILE A 12 10.71 3.03 -13.98
CA ILE A 12 10.64 2.47 -12.63
C ILE A 12 11.97 1.79 -12.32
N VAL A 13 12.59 2.09 -11.19
CA VAL A 13 13.80 1.41 -10.70
C VAL A 13 13.43 0.49 -9.55
N GLY A 14 13.67 -0.80 -9.73
CA GLY A 14 13.27 -1.88 -8.84
C GLY A 14 12.00 -2.60 -9.31
N PHE A 15 12.06 -3.94 -9.37
CA PHE A 15 10.95 -4.83 -9.77
C PHE A 15 10.48 -5.72 -8.60
N GLY A 16 10.64 -5.24 -7.37
CA GLY A 16 9.98 -5.81 -6.19
C GLY A 16 8.47 -5.51 -6.19
N ALA A 17 7.76 -5.94 -5.16
CA ALA A 17 6.30 -5.82 -5.08
C ALA A 17 5.77 -4.41 -5.40
N VAL A 18 6.39 -3.35 -4.85
CA VAL A 18 5.98 -1.96 -5.11
C VAL A 18 6.20 -1.56 -6.56
N GLY A 19 7.37 -1.87 -7.14
CA GLY A 19 7.67 -1.56 -8.54
C GLY A 19 6.75 -2.30 -9.51
N GLN A 20 6.46 -3.57 -9.25
CA GLN A 20 5.51 -4.38 -10.04
C GLN A 20 4.09 -3.82 -9.95
N PHE A 21 3.63 -3.46 -8.75
CA PHE A 21 2.31 -2.86 -8.55
C PHE A 21 2.20 -1.51 -9.26
N THR A 22 3.25 -0.67 -9.16
CA THR A 22 3.35 0.61 -9.89
C THR A 22 3.26 0.40 -11.40
N ALA A 23 4.00 -0.58 -11.95
CA ALA A 23 3.97 -0.91 -13.37
C ALA A 23 2.56 -1.37 -13.82
N ASN A 24 1.87 -2.18 -12.98
CA ASN A 24 0.51 -2.61 -13.24
C ASN A 24 -0.50 -1.46 -13.25
N LEU A 25 -0.39 -0.50 -12.33
CA LEU A 25 -1.25 0.69 -12.31
C LEU A 25 -1.01 1.56 -13.54
N LEU A 26 0.24 1.86 -13.89
CA LEU A 26 0.59 2.66 -15.05
C LEU A 26 0.20 1.98 -16.37
N ASN A 27 0.22 0.64 -16.42
CA ASN A 27 -0.20 -0.12 -17.60
C ASN A 27 -1.69 0.04 -17.95
N GLN A 28 -2.50 0.53 -16.99
CA GLN A 28 -3.92 0.85 -17.25
C GLN A 28 -4.09 2.14 -18.08
N TYR A 29 -3.02 2.90 -18.22
CA TYR A 29 -2.94 4.12 -19.01
C TYR A 29 -2.06 3.86 -20.23
N ASP A 30 -2.27 4.56 -21.31
CA ASP A 30 -1.46 4.40 -22.53
C ASP A 30 -0.11 5.14 -22.42
N LEU A 31 0.75 4.65 -21.50
CA LEU A 31 2.07 5.22 -21.20
C LEU A 31 3.17 4.25 -21.59
N LYS A 32 4.28 4.77 -22.13
CA LYS A 32 5.47 3.97 -22.42
C LYS A 32 6.36 3.88 -21.19
N ILE A 33 6.51 2.68 -20.65
CA ILE A 33 7.14 2.41 -19.36
C ILE A 33 8.39 1.54 -19.54
N ALA A 34 9.46 1.84 -18.79
CA ALA A 34 10.55 0.91 -18.58
C ALA A 34 10.66 0.54 -17.10
N VAL A 35 11.03 -0.71 -16.84
CA VAL A 35 11.36 -1.19 -15.49
C VAL A 35 12.80 -1.70 -15.50
N ILE A 36 13.61 -1.24 -14.55
CA ILE A 36 15.01 -1.64 -14.37
C ILE A 36 15.11 -2.47 -13.09
N GLU A 37 15.63 -3.69 -13.20
CA GLU A 37 15.83 -4.57 -12.05
C GLU A 37 17.23 -5.21 -12.11
N LYS A 38 17.98 -5.08 -11.01
CA LYS A 38 19.35 -5.61 -10.92
C LYS A 38 19.42 -7.12 -10.78
N SER A 39 18.35 -7.75 -10.28
CA SER A 39 18.25 -9.20 -10.09
C SER A 39 17.72 -9.90 -11.33
N GLU A 40 17.86 -11.23 -11.35
CA GLU A 40 17.40 -12.11 -12.44
C GLU A 40 15.86 -12.19 -12.51
N GLY A 41 15.15 -11.89 -11.42
CA GLY A 41 13.69 -11.98 -11.35
C GLY A 41 13.12 -11.70 -9.98
N ILE A 42 11.97 -12.30 -9.70
CA ILE A 42 11.16 -12.10 -8.50
C ILE A 42 11.94 -12.53 -7.25
N CYS A 43 11.81 -11.75 -6.19
CA CYS A 43 12.42 -12.07 -4.90
C CYS A 43 11.73 -13.29 -4.25
N LEU A 44 12.43 -14.42 -4.18
CA LEU A 44 11.94 -15.63 -3.55
C LEU A 44 11.93 -15.59 -2.00
N LYS A 45 12.39 -14.49 -1.41
CA LYS A 45 12.45 -14.31 0.05
C LYS A 45 11.30 -13.40 0.52
N PRO A 46 10.15 -13.94 0.91
CA PRO A 46 8.98 -13.14 1.29
C PRO A 46 9.27 -12.31 2.54
N ARG A 47 9.08 -10.99 2.47
CA ARG A 47 9.14 -10.10 3.63
C ARG A 47 7.77 -9.85 4.22
N ALA A 48 6.83 -9.44 3.37
CA ALA A 48 5.45 -9.17 3.75
C ALA A 48 4.58 -10.44 3.67
N ASN A 49 3.51 -10.46 4.48
CA ASN A 49 2.51 -11.52 4.48
C ASN A 49 1.10 -11.03 4.78
N VAL A 50 0.90 -9.71 4.91
CA VAL A 50 -0.40 -9.08 5.20
C VAL A 50 -0.69 -8.00 4.16
N LEU A 51 -1.85 -8.08 3.52
CA LEU A 51 -2.48 -7.01 2.75
C LEU A 51 -3.70 -6.53 3.51
N ASP A 52 -3.92 -5.22 3.50
CA ASP A 52 -5.14 -4.64 4.03
C ASP A 52 -6.26 -4.58 2.97
N ASP A 53 -7.43 -4.18 3.41
CA ASP A 53 -8.65 -4.13 2.63
C ASP A 53 -8.59 -3.13 1.46
N GLU A 54 -7.91 -1.99 1.63
CA GLU A 54 -7.72 -0.99 0.58
C GLU A 54 -6.83 -1.51 -0.54
N ILE A 55 -5.75 -2.20 -0.18
CA ILE A 55 -4.84 -2.77 -1.18
C ILE A 55 -5.51 -3.95 -1.89
N MET A 56 -6.26 -4.80 -1.19
CA MET A 56 -7.07 -5.85 -1.82
C MET A 56 -8.11 -5.27 -2.80
N ARG A 57 -8.72 -4.13 -2.46
CA ARG A 57 -9.61 -3.36 -3.33
C ARG A 57 -8.90 -2.92 -4.61
N ASN A 58 -7.72 -2.34 -4.50
CA ASN A 58 -6.95 -1.87 -5.66
C ASN A 58 -6.42 -3.03 -6.51
N LEU A 59 -5.98 -4.14 -5.91
CA LEU A 59 -5.60 -5.36 -6.63
C LEU A 59 -6.77 -5.97 -7.40
N SER A 60 -8.01 -5.81 -6.91
CA SER A 60 -9.21 -6.34 -7.60
C SER A 60 -9.48 -5.72 -8.98
N ARG A 61 -8.79 -4.64 -9.32
CA ARG A 61 -8.84 -4.01 -10.65
C ARG A 61 -8.02 -4.78 -11.71
N PHE A 62 -7.15 -5.70 -11.30
CA PHE A 62 -6.30 -6.46 -12.21
C PHE A 62 -7.00 -7.75 -12.67
N SER A 63 -6.82 -8.10 -13.95
CA SER A 63 -7.53 -9.20 -14.60
C SER A 63 -7.32 -10.57 -13.93
N ASN A 64 -6.16 -10.80 -13.33
CA ASN A 64 -5.79 -12.05 -12.69
C ASN A 64 -6.01 -12.07 -11.16
N PHE A 65 -6.70 -11.06 -10.62
CA PHE A 65 -7.00 -10.95 -9.18
C PHE A 65 -7.74 -12.16 -8.62
N VAL A 66 -8.69 -12.71 -9.38
CA VAL A 66 -9.49 -13.87 -8.91
C VAL A 66 -8.61 -15.07 -8.61
N GLU A 67 -7.59 -15.33 -9.44
CA GLU A 67 -6.65 -16.42 -9.22
C GLU A 67 -5.70 -16.12 -8.06
N PHE A 68 -5.24 -14.89 -7.92
CA PHE A 68 -4.47 -14.47 -6.74
C PHE A 68 -5.26 -14.67 -5.44
N LYS A 69 -6.53 -14.24 -5.42
CA LYS A 69 -7.38 -14.35 -4.24
C LYS A 69 -7.56 -15.79 -3.76
N LYS A 70 -7.56 -16.78 -4.65
CA LYS A 70 -7.61 -18.20 -4.27
C LYS A 70 -6.37 -18.65 -3.48
N LYS A 71 -5.24 -17.96 -3.65
CA LYS A 71 -3.96 -18.20 -2.95
C LYS A 71 -3.80 -17.34 -1.70
N THR A 72 -4.87 -16.73 -1.21
CA THR A 72 -4.87 -15.93 0.02
C THR A 72 -5.69 -16.61 1.10
N SER A 73 -5.52 -16.19 2.34
CA SER A 73 -6.34 -16.62 3.46
C SER A 73 -6.69 -15.46 4.38
N VAL A 74 -7.77 -15.62 5.14
CA VAL A 74 -8.21 -14.62 6.12
C VAL A 74 -8.14 -15.27 7.49
N PRO A 75 -7.40 -14.71 8.45
CA PRO A 75 -7.42 -15.20 9.81
C PRO A 75 -8.79 -14.92 10.45
N GLU A 76 -9.23 -15.79 11.35
CA GLU A 76 -10.50 -15.62 12.04
C GLU A 76 -10.44 -14.46 13.03
N TYR A 77 -9.29 -14.33 13.73
CA TYR A 77 -9.07 -13.32 14.76
C TYR A 77 -7.68 -12.71 14.69
N ILE A 78 -7.60 -11.46 15.16
CA ILE A 78 -6.36 -10.81 15.57
C ILE A 78 -6.33 -10.85 17.08
N GLU A 79 -5.28 -11.42 17.66
CA GLU A 79 -5.22 -11.69 19.09
C GLU A 79 -3.97 -11.13 19.75
N PHE A 80 -4.14 -10.71 21.00
CA PHE A 80 -3.06 -10.50 21.96
C PHE A 80 -3.23 -11.50 23.09
N THR A 81 -2.16 -12.23 23.40
CA THR A 81 -2.18 -13.26 24.44
C THR A 81 -0.95 -13.18 25.31
N PHE A 82 -1.03 -13.78 26.51
CA PHE A 82 0.13 -14.12 27.31
C PHE A 82 0.69 -15.50 26.93
N PRO A 83 1.90 -15.87 27.41
CA PRO A 83 2.51 -17.18 27.13
C PRO A 83 1.66 -18.37 27.55
N ASN A 84 0.89 -18.22 28.63
CA ASN A 84 -0.04 -19.24 29.12
C ASN A 84 -1.34 -19.34 28.32
N LYS A 85 -1.36 -18.77 27.11
CA LYS A 85 -2.52 -18.71 26.20
C LYS A 85 -3.72 -17.89 26.71
N LYS A 86 -3.58 -17.17 27.84
CA LYS A 86 -4.63 -16.26 28.30
C LYS A 86 -4.79 -15.12 27.28
N ILE A 87 -5.99 -14.99 26.75
CA ILE A 87 -6.36 -13.93 25.79
C ILE A 87 -6.45 -12.60 26.53
N ILE A 88 -5.71 -11.60 26.04
CA ILE A 88 -5.79 -10.21 26.47
C ILE A 88 -6.85 -9.49 25.65
N GLN A 89 -6.80 -9.69 24.32
CA GLN A 89 -7.74 -9.15 23.36
C GLN A 89 -7.88 -10.11 22.18
N SER A 90 -9.09 -10.25 21.66
CA SER A 90 -9.40 -11.01 20.44
C SER A 90 -10.41 -10.21 19.62
N THR A 91 -10.01 -9.88 18.39
CA THR A 91 -10.82 -9.09 17.48
C THR A 91 -11.11 -9.91 16.23
N PRO A 92 -12.38 -10.20 15.92
CA PRO A 92 -12.73 -10.95 14.71
C PRO A 92 -12.41 -10.13 13.46
N VAL A 93 -11.85 -10.78 12.44
CA VAL A 93 -11.56 -10.15 11.16
C VAL A 93 -12.83 -10.05 10.34
N LYS A 94 -13.30 -8.83 10.12
CA LYS A 94 -14.52 -8.51 9.37
C LYS A 94 -14.19 -7.81 8.05
N LYS A 95 -15.14 -7.81 7.13
CA LYS A 95 -15.08 -6.96 5.94
C LYS A 95 -15.28 -5.50 6.33
N SER A 96 -14.53 -4.63 5.68
CA SER A 96 -14.62 -3.18 5.82
C SER A 96 -15.55 -2.56 4.77
N LEU A 97 -15.63 -1.23 4.78
CA LEU A 97 -16.28 -0.44 3.73
C LEU A 97 -15.61 -0.58 2.35
N ASN A 98 -14.35 -1.02 2.30
CA ASN A 98 -13.64 -1.34 1.05
C ASN A 98 -14.10 -2.67 0.42
N GLY A 99 -15.02 -3.40 1.05
CA GLY A 99 -15.58 -4.65 0.53
C GLY A 99 -14.71 -5.90 0.76
N PHE A 100 -13.55 -5.74 1.39
CA PHE A 100 -12.58 -6.80 1.70
C PHE A 100 -12.35 -6.93 3.21
N PRO A 101 -11.83 -8.09 3.69
CA PRO A 101 -11.42 -8.24 5.09
C PRO A 101 -10.34 -7.22 5.47
N LEU A 102 -10.38 -6.70 6.71
CA LEU A 102 -9.40 -5.74 7.24
C LEU A 102 -7.95 -6.20 7.05
N ILE A 103 -7.70 -7.51 7.14
CA ILE A 103 -6.42 -8.13 6.81
C ILE A 103 -6.63 -9.39 5.98
N THR A 104 -5.78 -9.58 5.00
CA THR A 104 -5.70 -10.78 4.16
C THR A 104 -4.27 -11.27 4.16
N MET A 105 -4.07 -12.54 4.53
CA MET A 105 -2.76 -13.19 4.54
C MET A 105 -2.42 -13.66 3.14
N PHE A 106 -1.17 -13.46 2.73
CA PHE A 106 -0.70 -13.84 1.41
C PHE A 106 0.75 -14.35 1.45
N HIS A 107 1.18 -15.01 0.40
CA HIS A 107 2.56 -15.37 0.16
C HIS A 107 3.13 -14.41 -0.89
N GLN A 108 4.16 -13.64 -0.53
CA GLN A 108 4.68 -12.56 -1.37
C GLN A 108 5.13 -13.03 -2.77
N PRO A 109 5.81 -14.17 -2.96
CA PRO A 109 6.13 -14.67 -4.29
C PRO A 109 4.89 -14.92 -5.17
N ASP A 110 3.78 -15.37 -4.60
CA ASP A 110 2.53 -15.56 -5.36
C ASP A 110 1.92 -14.24 -5.82
N LEU A 111 2.02 -13.19 -5.01
CA LEU A 111 1.61 -11.83 -5.39
C LEU A 111 2.50 -11.28 -6.51
N GLU A 112 3.82 -11.36 -6.34
CA GLU A 112 4.78 -10.85 -7.33
C GLU A 112 4.66 -11.60 -8.66
N ASN A 113 4.49 -12.94 -8.65
CA ASN A 113 4.20 -13.72 -9.85
C ASN A 113 2.90 -13.23 -10.52
N THR A 114 1.85 -13.02 -9.75
CA THR A 114 0.58 -12.52 -10.26
C THR A 114 0.73 -11.14 -10.92
N LEU A 115 1.42 -10.21 -10.27
CA LEU A 115 1.66 -8.87 -10.79
C LEU A 115 2.54 -8.90 -12.05
N SER A 116 3.58 -9.72 -12.07
CA SER A 116 4.46 -9.91 -13.22
C SER A 116 3.71 -10.52 -14.41
N ASP A 117 2.91 -11.58 -14.17
CA ASP A 117 2.12 -12.24 -15.21
C ASP A 117 1.09 -11.30 -15.86
N ASN A 118 0.54 -10.37 -15.09
CA ASN A 118 -0.45 -9.42 -15.59
C ASN A 118 0.12 -8.44 -16.64
N ILE A 119 1.41 -8.13 -16.57
CA ILE A 119 2.08 -7.15 -17.45
C ILE A 119 3.06 -7.75 -18.45
N LYS A 120 3.41 -9.04 -18.35
CA LYS A 120 4.45 -9.67 -19.19
C LYS A 120 4.21 -9.58 -20.69
N ASN A 121 2.94 -9.47 -21.11
CA ASN A 121 2.55 -9.36 -22.52
C ASN A 121 2.16 -7.92 -22.90
N SER A 122 2.37 -6.95 -22.02
CA SER A 122 2.10 -5.55 -22.32
C SER A 122 3.04 -5.05 -23.41
N LYS A 123 2.48 -4.36 -24.42
CA LYS A 123 3.27 -3.71 -25.48
C LYS A 123 3.88 -2.38 -25.04
N ASN A 124 3.43 -1.87 -23.92
CA ASN A 124 3.81 -0.54 -23.43
C ASN A 124 4.86 -0.60 -22.31
N ILE A 125 5.25 -1.82 -21.88
CA ILE A 125 6.22 -2.01 -20.78
C ILE A 125 7.41 -2.82 -21.26
N ASP A 126 8.61 -2.25 -21.16
CA ASP A 126 9.88 -2.95 -21.31
C ASP A 126 10.47 -3.26 -19.93
N ILE A 127 10.71 -4.54 -19.61
CA ILE A 127 11.33 -4.98 -18.36
C ILE A 127 12.77 -5.39 -18.62
N PHE A 128 13.72 -4.72 -17.94
CA PHE A 128 15.15 -4.98 -18.03
C PHE A 128 15.65 -5.62 -16.72
N CYS A 129 15.54 -6.95 -16.63
CA CYS A 129 16.16 -7.73 -15.54
C CYS A 129 17.67 -7.84 -15.75
N GLU A 130 18.42 -8.12 -14.67
CA GLU A 130 19.89 -8.18 -14.64
C GLU A 130 20.53 -6.88 -15.16
N GLU A 131 19.82 -5.76 -15.03
CA GLU A 131 20.31 -4.44 -15.34
C GLU A 131 20.27 -3.54 -14.09
N GLU A 132 21.42 -3.05 -13.67
CA GLU A 132 21.61 -2.15 -12.54
C GLU A 132 21.64 -0.70 -13.01
N LEU A 133 20.87 0.19 -12.38
CA LEU A 133 21.01 1.63 -12.54
C LEU A 133 22.33 2.07 -11.88
N ILE A 134 23.28 2.60 -12.66
CA ILE A 134 24.59 3.01 -12.16
C ILE A 134 24.79 4.53 -12.17
N ASP A 135 24.01 5.25 -12.96
CA ASP A 135 24.05 6.72 -13.02
C ASP A 135 22.76 7.28 -13.60
N PHE A 136 22.40 8.49 -13.22
CA PHE A 136 21.36 9.28 -13.90
C PHE A 136 21.68 10.77 -13.82
N LYS A 137 21.16 11.52 -14.81
CA LYS A 137 21.29 12.97 -14.90
C LYS A 137 19.96 13.57 -15.26
N HIS A 138 19.55 14.62 -14.58
CA HIS A 138 18.36 15.40 -14.89
C HIS A 138 18.74 16.70 -15.55
N LYS A 139 18.16 17.00 -16.70
CA LYS A 139 18.38 18.24 -17.44
C LYS A 139 17.16 18.56 -18.33
N ASN A 140 16.65 19.79 -18.25
CA ASN A 140 15.57 20.29 -19.11
C ASN A 140 14.33 19.37 -19.12
N ASN A 141 13.84 18.96 -17.94
CA ASN A 141 12.70 18.06 -17.78
C ASN A 141 12.88 16.66 -18.41
N GLU A 142 14.09 16.27 -18.77
CA GLU A 142 14.44 14.93 -19.25
C GLU A 142 15.45 14.29 -18.28
N ILE A 143 15.20 13.04 -17.93
CA ILE A 143 16.10 12.24 -17.10
C ILE A 143 16.79 11.22 -18.01
N SER A 144 18.11 11.24 -18.03
CA SER A 144 18.94 10.28 -18.75
C SER A 144 19.55 9.29 -17.77
N LEU A 145 19.18 8.01 -17.88
CA LEU A 145 19.64 6.94 -17.00
C LEU A 145 20.69 6.09 -17.72
N THR A 146 21.73 5.72 -16.99
CA THR A 146 22.74 4.76 -17.45
C THR A 146 22.60 3.48 -16.67
N THR A 147 22.34 2.38 -17.37
CA THR A 147 22.27 1.05 -16.78
C THR A 147 23.41 0.18 -17.23
N ARG A 148 23.79 -0.77 -16.39
CA ARG A 148 24.80 -1.79 -16.66
C ARG A 148 24.17 -3.16 -16.51
N SER A 149 24.25 -3.97 -17.55
CA SER A 149 23.85 -5.37 -17.50
C SER A 149 25.02 -6.25 -17.03
N SER A 150 24.75 -7.25 -16.20
CA SER A 150 25.72 -8.27 -15.80
C SER A 150 26.24 -9.06 -17.00
N ASN A 151 25.42 -9.20 -18.05
CA ASN A 151 25.68 -10.06 -19.21
C ASN A 151 26.14 -9.30 -20.49
N LYS A 152 26.19 -7.96 -20.45
CA LYS A 152 26.56 -7.15 -21.63
C LYS A 152 27.74 -6.23 -21.33
N LYS A 153 28.70 -6.16 -22.26
CA LYS A 153 29.88 -5.29 -22.12
C LYS A 153 29.58 -3.78 -22.19
N ASN A 154 28.44 -3.38 -22.74
CA ASN A 154 28.12 -1.98 -22.97
C ASN A 154 26.96 -1.53 -22.07
N ASN A 155 27.10 -0.34 -21.48
CA ASN A 155 26.02 0.33 -20.78
C ASN A 155 24.89 0.70 -21.74
N ARG A 156 23.65 0.63 -21.24
CA ARG A 156 22.46 1.13 -21.94
C ARG A 156 22.17 2.55 -21.46
N ILE A 157 21.61 3.38 -22.33
CA ILE A 157 21.09 4.69 -21.97
C ILE A 157 19.59 4.71 -22.24
N LEU A 158 18.82 5.03 -21.21
CA LEU A 158 17.38 5.26 -21.26
C LEU A 158 17.12 6.75 -21.03
N LYS A 159 16.07 7.28 -21.64
CA LYS A 159 15.57 8.63 -21.38
C LYS A 159 14.12 8.57 -20.95
N THR A 160 13.75 9.42 -20.00
CA THR A 160 12.39 9.47 -19.48
C THR A 160 12.02 10.87 -19.01
N ARG A 161 10.70 11.12 -18.91
CA ARG A 161 10.17 12.33 -18.27
C ARG A 161 10.12 12.20 -16.76
N PHE A 162 9.79 11.00 -16.24
CA PHE A 162 9.60 10.74 -14.83
C PHE A 162 10.35 9.48 -14.39
N LEU A 163 10.97 9.55 -13.20
CA LEU A 163 11.67 8.42 -12.58
C LEU A 163 10.99 8.07 -11.24
N LEU A 164 10.55 6.82 -11.10
CA LEU A 164 9.97 6.28 -9.89
C LEU A 164 10.96 5.31 -9.24
N ALA A 165 11.50 5.66 -8.09
CA ALA A 165 12.43 4.82 -7.34
C ALA A 165 11.67 3.89 -6.40
N CYS A 166 11.56 2.63 -6.80
CA CYS A 166 11.04 1.49 -6.03
C CYS A 166 12.18 0.54 -5.62
N ASP A 167 13.40 1.06 -5.48
CA ASP A 167 14.67 0.34 -5.34
C ASP A 167 15.00 -0.05 -3.88
N GLY A 168 14.01 0.09 -3.00
CA GLY A 168 14.01 -0.51 -1.67
C GLY A 168 14.86 0.25 -0.63
N ILE A 169 15.15 -0.45 0.48
CA ILE A 169 15.75 0.11 1.69
C ILE A 169 17.11 0.78 1.44
N ASP A 170 17.93 0.18 0.56
CA ASP A 170 19.25 0.67 0.18
C ASP A 170 19.20 1.45 -1.14
N SER A 171 18.16 2.28 -1.31
CA SER A 171 17.88 3.01 -2.54
C SER A 171 19.10 3.76 -3.07
N PHE A 172 19.54 3.37 -4.26
CA PHE A 172 20.59 4.06 -5.01
C PHE A 172 20.11 5.46 -5.43
N VAL A 173 18.86 5.59 -5.84
CA VAL A 173 18.30 6.88 -6.28
C VAL A 173 18.28 7.87 -5.13
N ARG A 174 17.77 7.48 -3.94
CA ARG A 174 17.78 8.32 -2.74
C ARG A 174 19.20 8.77 -2.38
N THR A 175 20.13 7.81 -2.34
CA THR A 175 21.54 8.07 -1.99
C THR A 175 22.19 9.03 -2.99
N LYS A 176 21.98 8.83 -4.28
CA LYS A 176 22.55 9.68 -5.33
C LYS A 176 21.98 11.11 -5.34
N LEU A 177 20.75 11.27 -4.90
CA LEU A 177 20.12 12.59 -4.69
C LEU A 177 20.56 13.27 -3.38
N ASN A 178 21.38 12.61 -2.55
CA ASN A 178 21.78 13.08 -1.22
C ASN A 178 20.58 13.39 -0.31
N ILE A 179 19.53 12.57 -0.39
CA ILE A 179 18.34 12.72 0.45
C ILE A 179 18.58 12.00 1.78
N ASP A 180 18.59 12.77 2.86
CA ASP A 180 18.70 12.27 4.22
C ASP A 180 17.42 11.56 4.67
N GLN A 181 17.56 10.67 5.65
CA GLN A 181 16.45 9.99 6.31
C GLN A 181 16.38 10.40 7.78
N LEU A 182 15.18 10.70 8.24
CA LEU A 182 14.84 10.84 9.64
C LEU A 182 14.71 9.45 10.27
N ASP A 183 15.51 9.16 11.29
CA ASP A 183 15.36 7.95 12.12
C ASP A 183 14.46 8.26 13.32
N LEU A 184 13.33 7.55 13.43
CA LEU A 184 12.37 7.68 14.53
C LEU A 184 12.77 6.84 15.75
N GLN A 185 14.03 6.44 15.83
CA GLN A 185 14.69 5.80 16.97
C GLN A 185 14.00 4.50 17.43
N TYR A 186 13.50 3.73 16.48
CA TYR A 186 12.99 2.39 16.72
C TYR A 186 13.85 1.37 15.99
N ASN A 187 14.53 0.50 16.74
CA ASN A 187 15.46 -0.48 16.20
C ASN A 187 15.37 -1.77 17.01
N LYS A 188 14.80 -2.81 16.45
CA LYS A 188 14.72 -4.15 17.04
C LYS A 188 15.00 -5.20 15.98
N ASP A 189 15.76 -6.23 16.37
CA ASP A 189 16.01 -7.37 15.49
C ASP A 189 15.01 -8.48 15.78
N TRP A 190 14.46 -9.08 14.72
CA TRP A 190 13.50 -10.17 14.80
C TRP A 190 13.90 -11.30 13.88
N LEU A 191 13.89 -12.53 14.42
CA LEU A 191 14.01 -13.74 13.65
C LEU A 191 12.64 -14.08 13.08
N ILE A 192 12.54 -14.15 11.75
CA ILE A 192 11.34 -14.56 11.03
C ILE A 192 11.54 -15.96 10.49
N ILE A 193 10.63 -16.85 10.83
CA ILE A 193 10.62 -18.24 10.40
C ILE A 193 9.31 -18.50 9.66
N ASP A 194 9.42 -18.83 8.37
CA ASP A 194 8.29 -19.30 7.57
C ASP A 194 8.38 -20.81 7.43
N ILE A 195 7.30 -21.50 7.77
CA ILE A 195 7.18 -22.96 7.68
C ILE A 195 5.99 -23.36 6.82
N LYS A 196 6.06 -24.55 6.26
CA LYS A 196 4.93 -25.24 5.64
C LYS A 196 4.62 -26.50 6.42
N LEU A 197 3.38 -26.67 6.84
CA LEU A 197 2.93 -27.84 7.58
C LEU A 197 2.83 -29.07 6.68
N ASN A 198 3.18 -30.22 7.22
CA ASN A 198 2.96 -31.49 6.56
C ASN A 198 1.46 -31.85 6.57
N LYS A 199 1.04 -32.70 5.62
CA LYS A 199 -0.37 -33.08 5.44
C LYS A 199 -0.97 -33.62 6.75
N GLY A 200 -2.14 -33.10 7.12
CA GLY A 200 -2.89 -33.54 8.31
C GLY A 200 -2.56 -32.76 9.58
N ILE A 201 -1.57 -31.89 9.58
CA ILE A 201 -1.27 -30.99 10.71
C ILE A 201 -2.07 -29.70 10.54
N VAL A 202 -2.69 -29.23 11.60
CA VAL A 202 -3.51 -28.01 11.63
C VAL A 202 -3.10 -27.15 12.82
N LEU A 203 -2.91 -25.88 12.59
CA LEU A 203 -2.73 -24.84 13.62
C LEU A 203 -3.87 -23.82 13.54
N ASP A 204 -3.98 -22.97 14.57
CA ASP A 204 -4.99 -21.93 14.67
C ASP A 204 -4.93 -20.98 13.45
N LYS A 205 -6.10 -20.58 12.94
CA LYS A 205 -6.22 -19.60 11.87
C LYS A 205 -6.29 -18.17 12.42
N VAL A 206 -5.24 -17.74 13.08
CA VAL A 206 -5.18 -16.44 13.76
C VAL A 206 -3.92 -15.66 13.40
N ALA A 207 -3.96 -14.35 13.62
CA ALA A 207 -2.79 -13.48 13.71
C ALA A 207 -2.62 -13.12 15.20
N ARG A 208 -1.61 -13.68 15.86
CA ARG A 208 -1.45 -13.62 17.32
C ARG A 208 -0.15 -12.96 17.72
N GLN A 209 -0.24 -11.94 18.56
CA GLN A 209 0.86 -11.33 19.28
C GLN A 209 0.95 -11.96 20.68
N ILE A 210 2.07 -12.58 21.03
CA ILE A 210 2.30 -13.22 22.32
C ILE A 210 3.21 -12.31 23.13
N CYS A 211 2.64 -11.70 24.17
CA CYS A 211 3.32 -10.80 25.08
C CYS A 211 4.09 -11.61 26.12
N ASP A 212 5.20 -12.25 25.68
CA ASP A 212 6.07 -13.05 26.53
C ASP A 212 7.21 -12.20 27.07
N PRO A 213 7.36 -12.07 28.42
CA PRO A 213 8.46 -11.31 29.02
C PRO A 213 9.85 -11.88 28.74
N ASN A 214 9.93 -13.16 28.38
CA ASN A 214 11.20 -13.79 28.04
C ASN A 214 11.54 -13.56 26.56
N ARG A 215 10.53 -13.59 25.68
CA ARG A 215 10.71 -13.37 24.24
C ARG A 215 9.38 -13.03 23.56
N PRO A 216 9.10 -11.77 23.28
CA PRO A 216 7.95 -11.39 22.47
C PRO A 216 7.92 -12.18 21.16
N THR A 217 6.75 -12.75 20.85
CA THR A 217 6.60 -13.68 19.73
C THR A 217 5.35 -13.33 18.92
N VAL A 218 5.43 -13.50 17.61
CA VAL A 218 4.28 -13.38 16.71
C VAL A 218 4.04 -14.72 16.05
N PHE A 219 2.78 -15.11 15.97
CA PHE A 219 2.31 -16.27 15.23
C PHE A 219 1.27 -15.82 14.21
N MET A 220 1.44 -16.19 12.95
CA MET A 220 0.52 -15.84 11.89
C MET A 220 0.22 -17.05 11.00
N HIS A 221 -1.08 -17.32 10.87
CA HIS A 221 -1.57 -18.19 9.81
C HIS A 221 -1.27 -17.57 8.43
N SER A 222 -0.87 -18.40 7.47
CA SER A 222 -0.63 -18.01 6.08
C SER A 222 -1.28 -19.03 5.14
N PRO A 223 -1.50 -18.71 3.84
CA PRO A 223 -2.20 -19.62 2.93
C PRO A 223 -1.44 -20.91 2.67
N GLU A 224 -2.16 -21.92 2.17
CA GLU A 224 -1.64 -23.21 1.70
C GLU A 224 -0.84 -24.01 2.74
N GLY A 225 -1.28 -23.96 4.01
CA GLY A 225 -0.63 -24.66 5.12
C GLY A 225 0.67 -23.99 5.59
N ARG A 226 0.96 -22.79 5.12
CA ARG A 226 2.10 -22.00 5.63
C ARG A 226 1.75 -21.32 6.92
N HIS A 227 2.77 -21.09 7.76
CA HIS A 227 2.67 -20.32 9.00
C HIS A 227 3.96 -19.55 9.20
N ARG A 228 3.82 -18.35 9.79
CA ARG A 228 4.95 -17.50 10.15
C ARG A 228 5.06 -17.40 11.65
N PHE A 229 6.28 -17.58 12.14
CA PHE A 229 6.69 -17.26 13.49
C PHE A 229 7.71 -16.13 13.47
N GLU A 230 7.56 -15.18 14.37
CA GLU A 230 8.52 -14.11 14.53
C GLU A 230 8.94 -14.05 15.99
N PHE A 231 10.24 -14.02 16.26
CA PHE A 231 10.82 -14.01 17.60
C PHE A 231 11.73 -12.80 17.74
N GLN A 232 11.47 -11.96 18.74
CA GLN A 232 12.36 -10.83 19.01
C GLN A 232 13.73 -11.35 19.47
N LEU A 233 14.81 -10.86 18.88
CA LEU A 233 16.17 -11.12 19.38
C LEU A 233 16.39 -10.36 20.68
N LEU A 234 17.06 -11.00 21.62
CA LEU A 234 17.45 -10.41 22.89
C LEU A 234 18.83 -9.79 22.79
N ALA A 235 19.15 -8.89 23.72
CA ALA A 235 20.46 -8.26 23.78
C ALA A 235 21.58 -9.31 23.86
N GLY A 236 22.58 -9.19 22.98
CA GLY A 236 23.73 -10.09 22.92
C GLY A 236 23.55 -11.34 22.03
N GLU A 237 22.35 -11.58 21.48
CA GLU A 237 22.13 -12.68 20.56
C GLU A 237 22.72 -12.37 19.17
N ASN A 238 23.39 -13.38 18.58
CA ASN A 238 24.01 -13.25 17.27
C ASN A 238 23.03 -13.64 16.15
N SER A 239 22.79 -12.76 15.20
CA SER A 239 21.83 -12.96 14.11
C SER A 239 22.15 -14.17 13.21
N ILE A 240 23.44 -14.54 13.05
CA ILE A 240 23.85 -15.69 12.25
C ILE A 240 23.50 -16.98 12.98
N GLU A 241 23.76 -17.03 14.28
CA GLU A 241 23.46 -18.18 15.13
C GLU A 241 21.94 -18.39 15.26
N MET A 242 21.19 -17.30 15.48
CA MET A 242 19.73 -17.37 15.68
C MET A 242 18.99 -17.93 14.46
N LYS A 243 19.46 -17.68 13.24
CA LYS A 243 18.84 -18.22 12.02
C LYS A 243 19.35 -19.62 11.62
N SER A 244 20.26 -20.22 12.38
CA SER A 244 20.71 -21.59 12.14
C SER A 244 19.58 -22.60 12.35
N ASN A 245 19.61 -23.74 11.64
CA ASN A 245 18.59 -24.77 11.78
C ASN A 245 18.42 -25.25 13.22
N ASN A 246 19.51 -25.37 14.00
CA ASN A 246 19.45 -25.79 15.40
C ASN A 246 18.66 -24.78 16.25
N SER A 247 18.91 -23.48 16.07
CA SER A 247 18.17 -22.43 16.77
C SER A 247 16.70 -22.40 16.35
N VAL A 248 16.42 -22.52 15.05
CA VAL A 248 15.08 -22.56 14.50
C VAL A 248 14.28 -23.73 15.05
N TYR A 249 14.83 -24.95 15.08
CA TYR A 249 14.15 -26.10 15.69
C TYR A 249 13.88 -25.89 17.18
N LYS A 250 14.82 -25.28 17.90
CA LYS A 250 14.62 -24.96 19.33
C LYS A 250 13.49 -23.95 19.54
N PHE A 251 13.36 -22.92 18.68
CA PHE A 251 12.29 -21.95 18.77
C PHE A 251 10.91 -22.55 18.44
N LEU A 252 10.85 -23.48 17.51
CA LEU A 252 9.59 -24.09 17.08
C LEU A 252 9.18 -25.30 17.92
N SER A 253 10.08 -25.92 18.69
CA SER A 253 9.79 -27.13 19.48
C SER A 253 8.65 -27.00 20.50
N PRO A 254 8.33 -25.81 21.08
CA PRO A 254 7.15 -25.66 21.92
C PRO A 254 5.82 -25.71 21.16
N TRP A 255 5.85 -25.62 19.83
CA TRP A 255 4.68 -25.55 18.95
C TRP A 255 4.47 -26.81 18.14
N LEU A 256 5.55 -27.40 17.63
CA LEU A 256 5.53 -28.48 16.64
C LEU A 256 6.78 -29.38 16.77
N ASP A 257 6.61 -30.67 16.55
CA ASP A 257 7.74 -31.57 16.30
C ASP A 257 8.35 -31.30 14.93
N SER A 258 9.66 -31.47 14.81
CA SER A 258 10.40 -31.22 13.56
C SER A 258 9.93 -32.05 12.37
N SER A 259 9.27 -33.19 12.61
CA SER A 259 8.66 -34.04 11.58
C SER A 259 7.34 -33.49 11.03
N GLN A 260 6.76 -32.44 11.63
CA GLN A 260 5.44 -31.93 11.29
C GLN A 260 5.46 -30.77 10.27
N TYR A 261 6.64 -30.24 9.96
CA TYR A 261 6.78 -29.10 9.07
C TYR A 261 8.07 -29.13 8.28
N THR A 262 8.11 -28.28 7.24
CA THR A 262 9.32 -27.94 6.48
C THR A 262 9.61 -26.46 6.65
N ILE A 263 10.87 -26.10 6.94
CA ILE A 263 11.29 -24.70 7.01
C ILE A 263 11.45 -24.19 5.57
N GLU A 264 10.66 -23.19 5.19
CA GLU A 264 10.79 -22.50 3.90
C GLU A 264 11.79 -21.35 3.99
N ARG A 265 11.89 -20.69 5.18
CA ARG A 265 12.79 -19.57 5.40
C ARG A 265 13.10 -19.35 6.87
N SER A 266 14.32 -18.87 7.13
CA SER A 266 14.77 -18.35 8.42
C SER A 266 15.70 -17.16 8.19
N GLU A 267 15.25 -15.95 8.56
CA GLU A 267 16.05 -14.72 8.39
C GLU A 267 15.84 -13.75 9.55
N VAL A 268 16.89 -13.00 9.87
CA VAL A 268 16.81 -11.91 10.85
C VAL A 268 16.65 -10.57 10.14
N TYR A 269 15.62 -9.84 10.51
CA TYR A 269 15.34 -8.50 9.99
C TYR A 269 15.43 -7.46 11.08
N LYS A 270 16.00 -6.30 10.70
CA LYS A 270 15.99 -5.10 11.53
C LYS A 270 14.71 -4.32 11.27
N PHE A 271 13.90 -4.19 12.32
CA PHE A 271 12.69 -3.38 12.29
C PHE A 271 13.05 -1.93 12.62
N ARG A 272 12.92 -1.06 11.65
CA ARG A 272 13.25 0.36 11.75
C ARG A 272 12.07 1.23 11.41
N GLY A 273 11.98 2.39 12.09
CA GLY A 273 11.08 3.47 11.70
C GLY A 273 11.89 4.60 11.10
N THR A 274 11.92 4.71 9.77
CA THR A 274 12.63 5.81 9.09
C THR A 274 11.77 6.40 7.97
N LYS A 275 11.97 7.68 7.67
CA LYS A 275 11.41 8.32 6.48
C LYS A 275 12.43 9.24 5.82
N ALA A 276 12.41 9.31 4.50
CA ALA A 276 13.20 10.29 3.75
C ALA A 276 12.66 11.70 3.99
N ASN A 277 13.55 12.69 4.06
CA ASN A 277 13.15 14.09 4.26
C ASN A 277 12.50 14.69 3.01
N GLN A 278 12.84 14.16 1.84
CA GLN A 278 12.25 14.55 0.56
C GLN A 278 11.89 13.29 -0.22
N TRP A 279 10.65 13.24 -0.73
CA TRP A 279 10.16 12.11 -1.51
C TRP A 279 10.10 12.43 -3.00
N LYS A 280 10.25 13.71 -3.32
CA LYS A 280 10.24 14.25 -4.67
C LYS A 280 11.37 15.27 -4.85
N ILE A 281 12.15 15.11 -5.91
CA ILE A 281 13.06 16.15 -6.43
C ILE A 281 12.83 16.24 -7.94
N ASP A 282 12.38 17.40 -8.41
CA ASP A 282 11.97 17.60 -9.79
C ASP A 282 10.97 16.52 -10.26
N ASN A 283 11.34 15.73 -11.27
CA ASN A 283 10.53 14.63 -11.81
C ASN A 283 10.96 13.25 -11.30
N ILE A 284 11.66 13.18 -10.16
CA ILE A 284 12.13 11.95 -9.54
C ILE A 284 11.38 11.75 -8.21
N PHE A 285 10.83 10.54 -8.01
CA PHE A 285 9.98 10.21 -6.86
C PHE A 285 10.50 8.96 -6.15
N LEU A 286 10.47 8.95 -4.82
CA LEU A 286 10.75 7.79 -3.99
C LEU A 286 9.43 7.14 -3.57
N LEU A 287 9.33 5.80 -3.66
CA LEU A 287 8.15 5.02 -3.31
C LEU A 287 8.54 3.83 -2.42
N GLY A 288 7.67 3.48 -1.48
CA GLY A 288 7.86 2.34 -0.58
C GLY A 288 9.13 2.47 0.27
N ASP A 289 9.88 1.38 0.41
CA ASP A 289 11.07 1.33 1.27
C ASP A 289 12.18 2.32 0.84
N ALA A 290 12.15 2.84 -0.40
CA ALA A 290 13.03 3.92 -0.83
C ALA A 290 12.71 5.24 -0.11
N ALA A 291 11.44 5.50 0.19
CA ALA A 291 10.96 6.69 0.89
C ALA A 291 10.84 6.47 2.40
N HIS A 292 10.42 5.29 2.86
CA HIS A 292 10.10 5.04 4.27
C HIS A 292 10.23 3.58 4.67
N GLN A 293 10.60 3.33 5.91
CA GLN A 293 10.61 2.01 6.52
C GLN A 293 9.67 2.01 7.73
N ILE A 294 8.75 1.06 7.77
CA ILE A 294 7.72 0.94 8.80
C ILE A 294 7.97 -0.35 9.59
N PRO A 295 8.07 -0.31 10.94
CA PRO A 295 8.15 -1.51 11.74
C PRO A 295 6.94 -2.42 11.45
N PRO A 296 7.09 -3.73 11.29
CA PRO A 296 6.06 -4.58 10.66
C PRO A 296 4.92 -5.00 11.60
N TYR A 297 4.85 -4.50 12.84
CA TYR A 297 3.81 -4.91 13.82
C TYR A 297 2.38 -4.78 13.32
N ALA A 298 2.10 -3.82 12.45
CA ALA A 298 0.79 -3.64 11.82
C ALA A 298 0.73 -4.17 10.38
N GLY A 299 1.82 -4.75 9.84
CA GLY A 299 1.88 -5.24 8.46
C GLY A 299 1.79 -4.16 7.39
N GLN A 300 2.16 -2.90 7.70
CA GLN A 300 1.84 -1.75 6.85
C GLN A 300 2.94 -1.33 5.85
N GLY A 301 4.14 -1.94 5.87
CA GLY A 301 5.23 -1.52 4.97
C GLY A 301 4.86 -1.62 3.49
N ILE A 302 4.50 -2.81 3.01
CA ILE A 302 4.10 -3.03 1.62
C ILE A 302 2.82 -2.26 1.26
N ASN A 303 1.85 -2.21 2.18
CA ASN A 303 0.59 -1.51 1.98
C ASN A 303 0.81 0.00 1.78
N SER A 304 1.70 0.62 2.55
CA SER A 304 2.06 2.04 2.38
C SER A 304 2.77 2.30 1.04
N GLY A 305 3.69 1.41 0.62
CA GLY A 305 4.33 1.52 -0.69
C GLY A 305 3.34 1.37 -1.85
N PHE A 306 2.31 0.53 -1.71
CA PHE A 306 1.25 0.43 -2.71
C PHE A 306 0.37 1.69 -2.72
N ARG A 307 0.09 2.31 -1.56
CA ARG A 307 -0.60 3.61 -1.50
C ARG A 307 0.20 4.72 -2.16
N ASP A 308 1.53 4.71 -2.06
CA ASP A 308 2.38 5.65 -2.79
C ASP A 308 2.18 5.50 -4.30
N SER A 309 2.16 4.26 -4.79
CA SER A 309 1.90 3.96 -6.20
C SER A 309 0.51 4.41 -6.64
N ILE A 310 -0.52 4.10 -5.84
CA ILE A 310 -1.91 4.51 -6.10
C ILE A 310 -1.98 6.03 -6.23
N ASN A 311 -1.35 6.76 -5.32
CA ASN A 311 -1.38 8.22 -5.30
C ASN A 311 -0.67 8.85 -6.50
N ILE A 312 0.53 8.38 -6.87
CA ILE A 312 1.32 9.02 -7.93
C ILE A 312 0.86 8.63 -9.34
N CYS A 313 0.42 7.40 -9.57
CA CYS A 313 0.16 6.89 -10.92
C CYS A 313 -0.96 7.65 -11.64
N TRP A 314 -2.08 7.95 -10.97
CA TRP A 314 -3.16 8.70 -11.60
C TRP A 314 -2.75 10.16 -11.88
N LYS A 315 -1.93 10.78 -11.03
CA LYS A 315 -1.42 12.14 -11.22
C LYS A 315 -0.50 12.20 -12.45
N LEU A 316 0.37 11.20 -12.62
CA LEU A 316 1.21 11.09 -13.82
C LEU A 316 0.37 10.91 -15.08
N ASN A 317 -0.68 10.08 -15.04
CA ASN A 317 -1.62 9.96 -16.16
C ASN A 317 -2.26 11.30 -16.52
N MET A 318 -2.73 12.07 -15.55
CA MET A 318 -3.33 13.39 -15.79
C MET A 318 -2.35 14.35 -16.46
N ILE A 319 -1.07 14.32 -16.07
CA ILE A 319 -0.04 15.21 -16.65
C ILE A 319 0.38 14.75 -18.03
N ILE A 320 0.54 13.44 -18.25
CA ILE A 320 1.09 12.92 -19.49
C ILE A 320 0.02 12.89 -20.59
N ASN A 321 -1.15 12.33 -20.30
CA ASN A 321 -2.21 12.12 -21.29
C ASN A 321 -3.20 13.29 -21.41
N HIS A 322 -3.40 14.06 -20.33
CA HIS A 322 -4.33 15.18 -20.32
C HIS A 322 -3.64 16.55 -20.23
N SER A 323 -2.30 16.57 -20.29
CA SER A 323 -1.49 17.81 -20.31
C SER A 323 -1.73 18.75 -19.13
N LEU A 324 -2.06 18.20 -17.95
CA LEU A 324 -2.24 19.00 -16.75
C LEU A 324 -0.91 19.56 -16.23
N ASN A 325 -0.99 20.60 -15.39
CA ASN A 325 0.19 21.25 -14.84
C ASN A 325 0.95 20.32 -13.88
N PRO A 326 2.26 20.08 -14.09
CA PRO A 326 3.07 19.23 -13.22
C PRO A 326 3.12 19.66 -11.75
N ILE A 327 2.72 20.89 -11.42
CA ILE A 327 2.68 21.39 -10.05
C ILE A 327 1.78 20.53 -9.14
N MET A 328 0.77 19.84 -9.71
CA MET A 328 -0.06 18.91 -8.95
C MET A 328 0.74 17.76 -8.30
N LEU A 329 1.94 17.46 -8.81
CA LEU A 329 2.82 16.44 -8.22
C LEU A 329 3.44 16.85 -6.90
N GLU A 330 3.40 18.14 -6.53
CA GLU A 330 3.82 18.59 -5.20
C GLU A 330 2.94 18.00 -4.10
N SER A 331 1.68 17.70 -4.42
CA SER A 331 0.76 17.05 -3.49
C SER A 331 1.13 15.60 -3.16
N TYR A 332 2.03 14.95 -3.91
CA TYR A 332 2.42 13.56 -3.66
C TYR A 332 3.01 13.37 -2.26
N GLN A 333 4.09 14.09 -1.95
CA GLN A 333 4.71 14.00 -0.64
C GLN A 333 3.76 14.47 0.46
N ILE A 334 3.07 15.59 0.26
CA ILE A 334 2.16 16.18 1.23
C ILE A 334 1.08 15.19 1.67
N GLU A 335 0.43 14.52 0.71
CA GLU A 335 -0.63 13.55 0.98
C GLU A 335 -0.10 12.25 1.60
N ARG A 336 1.10 11.80 1.19
CA ARG A 336 1.61 10.51 1.62
C ARG A 336 2.42 10.56 2.90
N GLU A 337 3.21 11.60 3.10
CA GLU A 337 4.13 11.72 4.24
C GLU A 337 3.38 11.71 5.58
N THR A 338 2.32 12.50 5.71
CA THR A 338 1.51 12.56 6.93
C THR A 338 0.96 11.20 7.31
N HIS A 339 0.34 10.51 6.35
CA HIS A 339 -0.21 9.16 6.56
C HIS A 339 0.87 8.14 6.96
N VAL A 340 2.02 8.17 6.29
CA VAL A 340 3.13 7.25 6.60
C VAL A 340 3.72 7.54 7.97
N GLU A 341 3.89 8.82 8.34
CA GLU A 341 4.40 9.20 9.67
C GLU A 341 3.50 8.67 10.78
N GLU A 342 2.18 8.82 10.65
CA GLU A 342 1.22 8.28 11.61
C GLU A 342 1.26 6.75 11.65
N THR A 343 1.39 6.11 10.49
CA THR A 343 1.54 4.66 10.40
C THR A 343 2.79 4.16 11.11
N ILE A 344 3.93 4.86 10.96
CA ILE A 344 5.17 4.52 11.68
C ILE A 344 4.98 4.71 13.19
N LYS A 345 4.41 5.86 13.62
CA LYS A 345 4.14 6.14 15.05
C LYS A 345 3.24 5.08 15.67
N SER A 346 2.16 4.72 15.00
CA SER A 346 1.22 3.67 15.45
C SER A 346 1.89 2.30 15.52
N SER A 347 2.72 1.97 14.54
CA SER A 347 3.47 0.71 14.55
C SER A 347 4.48 0.64 15.69
N ILE A 348 5.20 1.75 15.97
CA ILE A 348 6.11 1.85 17.12
C ILE A 348 5.32 1.75 18.44
N ALA A 349 4.16 2.42 18.55
CA ALA A 349 3.31 2.36 19.74
C ALA A 349 2.83 0.93 20.00
N LEU A 350 2.49 0.17 18.95
CA LEU A 350 2.12 -1.23 19.05
C LEU A 350 3.27 -2.10 19.58
N GLY A 351 4.50 -1.88 19.10
CA GLY A 351 5.69 -2.55 19.63
C GLY A 351 5.91 -2.25 21.13
N LYS A 352 5.78 -0.99 21.53
CA LYS A 352 5.87 -0.58 22.95
C LYS A 352 4.74 -1.16 23.81
N LEU A 353 3.54 -1.30 23.26
CA LEU A 353 2.42 -1.94 23.94
C LEU A 353 2.72 -3.41 24.25
N ILE A 354 3.29 -4.15 23.30
CA ILE A 354 3.70 -5.55 23.49
C ILE A 354 4.74 -5.65 24.61
N ASP A 355 5.73 -4.75 24.64
CA ASP A 355 6.73 -4.69 25.71
C ASP A 355 6.07 -4.43 27.10
N SER A 356 5.16 -3.45 27.16
CA SER A 356 4.46 -3.09 28.40
C SER A 356 3.58 -4.24 28.92
N LEU A 357 2.84 -4.92 28.05
CA LEU A 357 2.04 -6.11 28.40
C LEU A 357 2.93 -7.25 28.88
N SER A 358 4.08 -7.46 28.25
CA SER A 358 5.06 -8.47 28.68
C SER A 358 5.61 -8.17 30.09
N ILE A 359 5.90 -6.91 30.39
CA ILE A 359 6.34 -6.48 31.74
C ILE A 359 5.21 -6.67 32.77
N ALA A 360 3.96 -6.33 32.41
CA ALA A 360 2.79 -6.52 33.28
C ALA A 360 2.63 -8.00 33.67
N TYR A 361 2.75 -8.89 32.71
CA TYR A 361 2.69 -10.33 32.98
C TYR A 361 3.81 -10.79 33.91
N LYS A 362 5.06 -10.38 33.66
CA LYS A 362 6.23 -10.73 34.49
C LYS A 362 6.06 -10.29 35.95
N LYS A 363 5.49 -9.10 36.14
CA LYS A 363 5.32 -8.49 37.47
C LYS A 363 3.98 -8.84 38.12
N ASN A 364 3.13 -9.64 37.47
CA ASN A 364 1.76 -9.92 37.88
C ASN A 364 0.94 -8.65 38.18
N MET A 365 1.13 -7.61 37.32
CA MET A 365 0.45 -6.33 37.46
C MET A 365 -0.87 -6.32 36.68
N PRO A 366 -1.89 -5.59 37.13
CA PRO A 366 -3.06 -5.33 36.31
C PRO A 366 -2.67 -4.63 35.01
N ILE A 367 -3.31 -5.02 33.89
CA ILE A 367 -3.02 -4.42 32.57
C ILE A 367 -3.29 -2.91 32.59
N ALA A 368 -4.31 -2.47 33.33
CA ALA A 368 -4.67 -1.05 33.47
C ALA A 368 -3.54 -0.20 34.06
N ASP A 369 -2.73 -0.81 34.95
CA ASP A 369 -1.61 -0.12 35.62
C ASP A 369 -0.35 -0.09 34.76
N ALA A 370 -0.25 -1.03 33.81
CA ALA A 370 0.93 -1.17 32.95
C ALA A 370 0.82 -0.40 31.62
N VAL A 371 -0.40 -0.12 31.17
CA VAL A 371 -0.66 0.46 29.86
C VAL A 371 -1.68 1.58 29.99
N ALA A 372 -1.21 2.81 29.77
CA ALA A 372 -2.09 3.98 29.73
C ALA A 372 -3.16 3.85 28.62
N PRO A 373 -4.40 4.32 28.84
CA PRO A 373 -5.47 4.28 27.83
C PRO A 373 -5.04 4.87 26.50
N GLU A 374 -4.36 6.02 26.52
CA GLU A 374 -3.88 6.73 25.32
C GLU A 374 -2.88 5.88 24.51
N ALA A 375 -2.04 5.09 25.18
CA ALA A 375 -1.09 4.20 24.50
C ALA A 375 -1.80 3.04 23.80
N ARG A 376 -2.93 2.57 24.36
CA ARG A 376 -3.80 1.57 23.71
C ARG A 376 -4.46 2.18 22.48
N ASP A 377 -5.06 3.35 22.62
CA ASP A 377 -5.76 4.04 21.54
C ASP A 377 -4.79 4.37 20.40
N GLN A 378 -3.56 4.82 20.70
CA GLN A 378 -2.53 5.06 19.70
C GLN A 378 -2.06 3.77 19.00
N ALA A 379 -1.90 2.67 19.73
CA ALA A 379 -1.48 1.39 19.17
C ALA A 379 -2.58 0.76 18.27
N TYR A 380 -3.84 0.95 18.65
CA TYR A 380 -5.00 0.42 17.91
C TYR A 380 -5.60 1.45 16.95
N GLY A 381 -5.39 2.73 17.20
CA GLY A 381 -5.94 3.85 16.41
C GLY A 381 -5.37 3.93 14.99
N GLY A 382 -4.15 3.43 14.76
CA GLY A 382 -3.59 3.23 13.40
C GLY A 382 -4.34 2.22 12.54
N ARG A 383 -5.35 1.57 13.12
CA ARG A 383 -6.37 0.74 12.46
C ARG A 383 -7.78 1.32 12.58
N LYS A 384 -7.93 2.61 12.90
CA LYS A 384 -9.18 3.28 12.52
C LYS A 384 -9.39 2.93 11.07
N ALA A 385 -10.55 2.38 10.75
CA ALA A 385 -10.88 1.76 9.48
C ALA A 385 -10.75 2.68 8.24
N ASN A 386 -10.19 3.87 8.44
CA ASN A 386 -9.86 4.83 7.40
C ASN A 386 -8.68 5.71 7.86
N PRO A 387 -7.45 5.46 7.39
CA PRO A 387 -6.35 6.39 7.54
C PRO A 387 -6.63 7.78 6.93
N SER A 388 -7.70 7.87 6.12
CA SER A 388 -8.15 9.08 5.45
C SER A 388 -8.99 10.03 6.31
N GLU A 389 -9.27 9.72 7.59
CA GLU A 389 -10.06 10.64 8.42
C GLU A 389 -9.36 11.98 8.71
N ASP A 390 -8.03 12.05 8.48
CA ASP A 390 -7.21 13.22 8.78
C ASP A 390 -6.19 13.56 7.69
N ILE A 391 -6.46 13.28 6.41
CA ILE A 391 -5.56 13.69 5.32
C ILE A 391 -5.68 15.19 5.12
N ASN A 392 -4.69 15.90 5.60
CA ASN A 392 -4.44 17.30 5.40
C ASN A 392 -3.26 17.51 4.46
N PRO A 393 -3.09 18.69 3.92
CA PRO A 393 -3.70 19.25 2.74
C PRO A 393 -3.24 18.49 1.49
N GLY A 394 -4.15 18.31 0.53
CA GLY A 394 -3.88 17.61 -0.74
C GLY A 394 -4.80 18.11 -1.84
N ILE A 395 -5.03 17.30 -2.86
CA ILE A 395 -6.05 17.56 -3.88
C ILE A 395 -7.42 17.19 -3.30
N TYR A 396 -7.96 18.03 -2.43
CA TYR A 396 -9.27 17.95 -1.79
C TYR A 396 -9.92 19.31 -1.71
N LEU A 397 -11.22 19.33 -1.47
CA LEU A 397 -11.95 20.57 -1.17
C LEU A 397 -11.33 21.25 0.05
N ASN A 398 -10.91 22.51 -0.10
CA ASN A 398 -10.17 23.24 0.94
C ASN A 398 -11.00 23.54 2.21
N SER A 399 -12.32 23.64 2.09
CA SER A 399 -13.20 23.64 3.25
C SER A 399 -13.53 22.19 3.59
N LEU A 400 -13.14 21.70 4.74
CA LEU A 400 -13.59 20.40 5.29
C LEU A 400 -15.09 20.49 5.66
N SER A 401 -15.90 21.07 4.77
CA SER A 401 -17.31 21.34 4.98
C SER A 401 -18.12 20.06 5.18
N HIS A 402 -17.66 18.95 4.63
CA HIS A 402 -18.36 17.69 4.74
C HIS A 402 -17.47 16.57 5.36
N LYS A 403 -18.03 15.87 6.34
CA LYS A 403 -17.32 14.79 7.09
C LYS A 403 -16.76 13.63 6.24
N PHE A 404 -17.14 13.54 4.97
CA PHE A 404 -16.66 12.51 4.05
C PHE A 404 -15.52 12.99 3.12
N THR A 405 -15.24 14.29 3.07
CA THR A 405 -14.15 14.83 2.26
C THR A 405 -12.80 14.22 2.68
N GLY A 406 -12.00 13.81 1.72
CA GLY A 406 -10.72 13.13 1.93
C GLY A 406 -10.81 11.64 2.27
N ARG A 407 -12.00 11.09 2.51
CA ARG A 407 -12.19 9.65 2.79
C ARG A 407 -12.28 8.84 1.50
N LEU A 408 -11.99 7.55 1.62
CA LEU A 408 -12.29 6.60 0.55
C LEU A 408 -13.81 6.41 0.41
N ILE A 409 -14.31 6.48 -0.81
CA ILE A 409 -15.72 6.16 -1.08
C ILE A 409 -15.96 4.67 -0.78
N PRO A 410 -17.07 4.27 -0.12
CA PRO A 410 -17.37 2.87 0.14
C PRO A 410 -17.47 2.05 -1.15
N ASN A 411 -16.77 0.91 -1.22
CA ASN A 411 -16.96 -0.04 -2.32
C ASN A 411 -18.17 -0.93 -2.05
N CYS A 412 -19.33 -0.43 -2.37
CA CYS A 412 -20.57 -1.12 -2.11
C CYS A 412 -21.12 -1.86 -3.35
N ARG A 413 -21.93 -2.87 -3.07
CA ARG A 413 -22.68 -3.61 -4.09
C ARG A 413 -23.89 -2.79 -4.52
N LEU A 414 -23.98 -2.55 -5.81
CA LEU A 414 -25.10 -1.89 -6.47
C LEU A 414 -25.88 -2.94 -7.27
N LYS A 415 -27.17 -2.75 -7.39
CA LYS A 415 -28.01 -3.53 -8.29
C LYS A 415 -28.58 -2.60 -9.36
N ASN A 416 -28.19 -2.79 -10.60
CA ASN A 416 -28.65 -1.95 -11.71
C ASN A 416 -30.08 -2.24 -12.14
N ASN A 417 -30.65 -1.43 -13.05
CA ASN A 417 -32.01 -1.56 -13.58
C ASN A 417 -32.28 -2.90 -14.27
N LYS A 418 -31.22 -3.61 -14.69
CA LYS A 418 -31.33 -4.98 -15.26
C LYS A 418 -31.22 -6.06 -14.18
N SER A 419 -31.29 -5.71 -12.92
CA SER A 419 -31.13 -6.61 -11.76
C SER A 419 -29.76 -7.31 -11.66
N VAL A 420 -28.74 -6.78 -12.33
CA VAL A 420 -27.37 -7.29 -12.26
C VAL A 420 -26.65 -6.61 -11.10
N ASP A 421 -25.96 -7.43 -10.30
CA ASP A 421 -25.11 -6.94 -9.23
C ASP A 421 -23.76 -6.46 -9.79
N VAL A 422 -23.42 -5.21 -9.50
CA VAL A 422 -22.12 -4.59 -9.82
C VAL A 422 -21.54 -3.96 -8.58
N TYR A 423 -20.24 -3.73 -8.57
CA TYR A 423 -19.59 -2.95 -7.51
C TYR A 423 -19.40 -1.50 -7.96
N LEU A 424 -19.54 -0.55 -7.05
CA LEU A 424 -19.34 0.87 -7.34
C LEU A 424 -17.98 1.13 -7.99
N ASP A 425 -16.93 0.43 -7.54
CA ASP A 425 -15.59 0.54 -8.14
C ASP A 425 -15.54 0.15 -9.62
N SER A 426 -16.37 -0.79 -10.05
CA SER A 426 -16.46 -1.19 -11.46
C SER A 426 -17.06 -0.09 -12.32
N GLU A 427 -17.99 0.69 -11.76
CA GLU A 427 -18.60 1.85 -12.43
C GLU A 427 -17.61 3.03 -12.48
N ILE A 428 -16.90 3.31 -11.39
CA ILE A 428 -15.85 4.36 -11.32
C ILE A 428 -14.66 3.98 -12.22
N ASN A 429 -14.28 2.72 -12.24
CA ASN A 429 -13.19 2.15 -13.05
C ASN A 429 -11.86 2.91 -12.94
N GLY A 430 -11.54 3.44 -11.74
CA GLY A 430 -10.30 4.19 -11.49
C GLY A 430 -10.17 5.49 -12.29
N GLN A 431 -11.30 6.09 -12.64
CA GLN A 431 -11.40 7.39 -13.29
C GLN A 431 -11.91 8.43 -12.29
N ILE A 432 -11.85 9.71 -12.63
CA ILE A 432 -12.62 10.73 -11.92
C ILE A 432 -14.09 10.35 -12.05
N ALA A 433 -14.86 10.47 -10.97
CA ALA A 433 -16.28 10.20 -11.00
C ALA A 433 -17.11 11.30 -10.32
N ILE A 434 -18.24 11.60 -10.91
CA ILE A 434 -19.30 12.41 -10.29
C ILE A 434 -20.49 11.48 -10.09
N ILE A 435 -20.91 11.34 -8.84
CA ILE A 435 -21.92 10.39 -8.39
C ILE A 435 -23.05 11.16 -7.71
N GLY A 436 -24.29 10.97 -8.15
CA GLY A 436 -25.43 11.66 -7.57
C GLY A 436 -26.75 11.24 -8.21
N GLU A 437 -27.84 11.89 -7.84
CA GLU A 437 -29.16 11.65 -8.44
C GLU A 437 -29.49 12.77 -9.44
N GLY A 438 -29.87 12.40 -10.67
CA GLY A 438 -30.23 13.34 -11.73
C GLY A 438 -29.27 13.35 -12.92
N ASN A 439 -29.58 14.20 -13.91
CA ASN A 439 -28.73 14.40 -15.07
C ASN A 439 -27.75 15.53 -14.79
N ILE A 440 -26.46 15.27 -15.00
CA ILE A 440 -25.37 16.24 -14.74
C ILE A 440 -25.54 17.53 -15.56
N ASP A 441 -26.10 17.44 -16.77
CA ASP A 441 -26.31 18.60 -17.66
C ASP A 441 -27.34 19.60 -17.08
N ASP A 442 -28.12 19.22 -16.05
CA ASP A 442 -29.04 20.11 -15.34
C ASP A 442 -28.34 20.96 -14.27
N TYR A 443 -27.10 20.60 -13.90
CA TYR A 443 -26.35 21.20 -12.79
C TYR A 443 -25.06 21.88 -13.23
N LEU A 444 -24.47 21.49 -14.37
CA LEU A 444 -23.23 22.05 -14.91
C LEU A 444 -23.46 22.63 -16.30
N ASP A 445 -22.75 23.71 -16.59
CA ASP A 445 -22.74 24.28 -17.93
C ASP A 445 -21.98 23.37 -18.92
N HIS A 446 -22.27 23.56 -20.20
CA HIS A 446 -21.73 22.73 -21.30
C HIS A 446 -20.20 22.70 -21.34
N ASP A 447 -19.54 23.82 -21.02
CA ASP A 447 -18.06 23.88 -21.03
C ASP A 447 -17.46 23.08 -19.89
N THR A 448 -18.04 23.17 -18.68
CA THR A 448 -17.65 22.37 -17.51
C THR A 448 -17.83 20.88 -17.76
N VAL A 449 -18.96 20.47 -18.33
CA VAL A 449 -19.22 19.07 -18.71
C VAL A 449 -18.21 18.60 -19.76
N ARG A 450 -17.88 19.43 -20.75
CA ARG A 450 -16.86 19.11 -21.75
C ARG A 450 -15.50 18.86 -21.11
N LEU A 451 -15.04 19.71 -20.19
CA LEU A 451 -13.79 19.54 -19.46
C LEU A 451 -13.75 18.21 -18.70
N PHE A 452 -14.80 17.85 -17.99
CA PHE A 452 -14.87 16.55 -17.33
C PHE A 452 -14.80 15.37 -18.34
N LYS A 453 -15.45 15.49 -19.49
CA LYS A 453 -15.38 14.47 -20.56
C LYS A 453 -13.96 14.34 -21.14
N GLU A 454 -13.23 15.45 -21.31
CA GLU A 454 -11.83 15.46 -21.73
C GLU A 454 -10.90 14.77 -20.71
N LEU A 455 -11.26 14.76 -19.42
CA LEU A 455 -10.57 14.00 -18.35
C LEU A 455 -11.09 12.56 -18.21
N ASN A 456 -11.91 12.05 -19.13
CA ASN A 456 -12.53 10.72 -19.08
C ASN A 456 -13.36 10.48 -17.80
N THR A 457 -14.02 11.52 -17.27
CA THR A 457 -14.81 11.44 -16.04
C THR A 457 -16.04 10.56 -16.23
N LYS A 458 -16.35 9.73 -15.23
CA LYS A 458 -17.58 8.94 -15.13
C LYS A 458 -18.69 9.76 -14.46
N PHE A 459 -19.86 9.76 -15.11
CA PHE A 459 -21.08 10.30 -14.51
C PHE A 459 -21.98 9.13 -14.13
N ILE A 460 -22.19 8.94 -12.81
CA ILE A 460 -22.92 7.79 -12.26
C ILE A 460 -24.22 8.30 -11.64
N ASN A 461 -25.34 8.07 -12.35
CA ASN A 461 -26.66 8.43 -11.85
C ASN A 461 -27.18 7.33 -10.92
N MET A 462 -27.30 7.63 -9.65
CA MET A 462 -27.70 6.66 -8.62
C MET A 462 -29.18 6.27 -8.67
N LEU A 463 -30.02 6.98 -9.45
CA LEU A 463 -31.39 6.55 -9.77
C LEU A 463 -31.42 5.25 -10.59
N ASP A 464 -30.32 4.92 -11.28
CA ASP A 464 -30.20 3.67 -12.06
C ASP A 464 -29.84 2.45 -11.20
N TYR A 465 -29.66 2.62 -9.89
CA TYR A 465 -29.18 1.58 -8.98
C TYR A 465 -29.98 1.51 -7.69
N SER A 466 -30.10 0.31 -7.15
CA SER A 466 -30.52 0.09 -5.77
C SER A 466 -29.33 -0.41 -4.92
N PHE A 467 -29.21 0.05 -3.69
CA PHE A 467 -28.10 -0.28 -2.78
C PHE A 467 -28.50 -0.12 -1.30
N LYS A 468 -27.71 -0.70 -0.40
CA LYS A 468 -27.98 -0.74 1.06
C LYS A 468 -27.00 0.04 1.91
N ASN A 469 -25.89 0.57 1.32
CA ASN A 469 -24.86 1.28 2.09
C ASN A 469 -25.41 2.61 2.65
N THR A 470 -25.32 2.79 3.97
CA THR A 470 -25.87 3.96 4.68
C THR A 470 -25.06 5.22 4.43
N ASP A 471 -23.71 5.10 4.40
CA ASP A 471 -22.83 6.25 4.21
C ASP A 471 -22.98 6.81 2.79
N LEU A 472 -23.03 5.93 1.78
CA LEU A 472 -23.27 6.35 0.41
C LEU A 472 -24.64 7.03 0.25
N ARG A 473 -25.68 6.52 0.94
CA ARG A 473 -26.99 7.17 0.95
C ARG A 473 -26.96 8.56 1.60
N GLU A 474 -26.22 8.72 2.66
CA GLU A 474 -26.08 10.00 3.33
C GLU A 474 -25.40 11.02 2.41
N MET A 475 -24.32 10.63 1.73
CA MET A 475 -23.63 11.50 0.77
C MET A 475 -24.52 11.90 -0.40
N ILE A 476 -25.27 10.94 -0.98
CA ILE A 476 -26.17 11.19 -2.12
C ILE A 476 -27.33 12.09 -1.73
N LYS A 477 -27.84 11.98 -0.49
CA LYS A 477 -28.88 12.90 0.01
C LYS A 477 -28.40 14.35 0.13
N ALA A 478 -27.11 14.57 0.35
CA ALA A 478 -26.52 15.91 0.34
C ALA A 478 -26.41 16.47 -1.10
N GLY A 479 -26.34 15.58 -2.12
CA GLY A 479 -26.30 15.94 -3.53
C GLY A 479 -25.33 15.11 -4.33
N PHE A 480 -24.26 15.73 -4.85
CA PHE A 480 -23.26 15.07 -5.68
C PHE A 480 -21.97 14.81 -4.91
N ILE A 481 -21.30 13.72 -5.26
CA ILE A 481 -20.00 13.32 -4.74
C ILE A 481 -19.01 13.37 -5.90
N LEU A 482 -17.93 14.13 -5.76
CA LEU A 482 -16.82 14.14 -6.70
C LEU A 482 -15.69 13.26 -6.15
N VAL A 483 -15.30 12.24 -6.93
CA VAL A 483 -14.35 11.19 -6.52
C VAL A 483 -13.13 11.21 -7.42
N ARG A 484 -11.95 11.10 -6.82
CA ARG A 484 -10.66 10.99 -7.49
C ARG A 484 -10.43 9.56 -8.05
N PRO A 485 -9.49 9.38 -9.01
CA PRO A 485 -9.16 8.06 -9.56
C PRO A 485 -8.64 7.03 -8.54
N ASP A 486 -8.13 7.50 -7.40
CA ASP A 486 -7.67 6.68 -6.27
C ASP A 486 -8.76 6.42 -5.22
N PHE A 487 -10.04 6.62 -5.60
CA PHE A 487 -11.23 6.42 -4.80
C PHE A 487 -11.40 7.37 -3.60
N HIS A 488 -10.55 8.38 -3.45
CA HIS A 488 -10.77 9.39 -2.42
C HIS A 488 -11.83 10.40 -2.87
N ILE A 489 -12.69 10.77 -1.93
CA ILE A 489 -13.71 11.79 -2.13
C ILE A 489 -13.02 13.15 -2.14
N PHE A 490 -13.06 13.85 -3.28
CA PHE A 490 -12.61 15.23 -3.38
C PHE A 490 -13.49 16.16 -2.57
N GLY A 491 -14.80 16.00 -2.71
CA GLY A 491 -15.81 16.76 -1.98
C GLY A 491 -17.22 16.21 -2.22
N VAL A 492 -18.13 16.64 -1.37
CA VAL A 492 -19.57 16.36 -1.44
C VAL A 492 -20.30 17.68 -1.44
N THR A 493 -21.33 17.85 -2.27
CA THR A 493 -22.17 19.04 -2.24
C THR A 493 -22.87 19.17 -0.89
N ASP A 494 -23.08 20.40 -0.44
CA ASP A 494 -23.74 20.74 0.81
C ASP A 494 -24.51 22.08 0.69
N SER A 495 -24.88 22.71 1.80
CA SER A 495 -25.56 24.01 1.80
C SER A 495 -24.68 25.18 1.33
N GLU A 496 -23.35 25.01 1.34
CA GLU A 496 -22.39 26.06 0.96
C GLU A 496 -21.78 25.83 -0.43
N HIS A 497 -21.75 24.58 -0.90
CA HIS A 497 -21.11 24.18 -2.14
C HIS A 497 -22.06 23.36 -3.02
N ASP A 498 -22.41 23.92 -4.14
CA ASP A 498 -23.10 23.17 -5.20
C ASP A 498 -22.11 22.42 -6.10
N LEU A 499 -22.60 21.66 -7.08
CA LEU A 499 -21.75 20.89 -7.98
C LEU A 499 -20.86 21.79 -8.86
N LYS A 500 -21.30 23.00 -9.18
CA LYS A 500 -20.50 23.94 -9.95
C LYS A 500 -19.31 24.46 -9.14
N ASP A 501 -19.53 24.78 -7.86
CA ASP A 501 -18.46 25.18 -6.94
C ASP A 501 -17.45 24.06 -6.74
N LEU A 502 -17.90 22.80 -6.55
CA LEU A 502 -17.02 21.64 -6.48
C LEU A 502 -16.19 21.47 -7.75
N ALA A 503 -16.80 21.64 -8.92
CA ALA A 503 -16.09 21.55 -10.21
C ALA A 503 -15.01 22.62 -10.34
N VAL A 504 -15.33 23.88 -10.02
CA VAL A 504 -14.37 25.00 -10.06
C VAL A 504 -13.19 24.73 -9.13
N GLN A 505 -13.44 24.33 -7.89
CA GLN A 505 -12.37 24.02 -6.94
C GLN A 505 -11.55 22.80 -7.35
N PHE A 506 -12.19 21.77 -7.91
CA PHE A 506 -11.49 20.60 -8.43
C PHE A 506 -10.53 20.98 -9.55
N PHE A 507 -10.99 21.70 -10.58
CA PHE A 507 -10.13 22.15 -11.68
C PHE A 507 -9.02 23.08 -11.20
N ALA A 508 -9.28 23.95 -10.24
CA ALA A 508 -8.25 24.78 -9.62
C ALA A 508 -7.19 23.93 -8.91
N SER A 509 -7.60 22.86 -8.20
CA SER A 509 -6.67 21.94 -7.52
C SER A 509 -5.83 21.11 -8.47
N LEU A 510 -6.33 20.86 -9.68
CA LEU A 510 -5.58 20.24 -10.78
C LEU A 510 -4.68 21.25 -11.54
N CYS A 511 -4.70 22.52 -11.12
CA CYS A 511 -3.97 23.63 -11.76
C CYS A 511 -4.28 23.76 -13.26
N LEU A 512 -5.54 23.57 -13.62
CA LEU A 512 -6.04 23.92 -14.92
C LEU A 512 -6.15 25.47 -14.96
N ASN A 513 -5.15 26.13 -15.57
CA ASN A 513 -5.27 27.52 -15.91
C ASN A 513 -6.38 27.68 -16.97
N LYS A 514 -7.48 28.28 -16.60
CA LYS A 514 -8.46 28.85 -17.54
C LYS A 514 -8.13 30.30 -17.81
#